data_8fe83f4621f917cb865f3992f49a0d92
#
_entry.id   8fe83f4621f917cb865f3992f49a0d92
#
_cell.length_a   1.000
_cell.length_b   1.000
_cell.length_c   1.000
_cell.angle_alpha   90.00
_cell.angle_beta   90.00
_cell.angle_gamma   90.00
#
_symmetry.space_group_name_H-M   'P 1'
#
loop_
_entity.id
_entity.type
_entity.pdbx_description
1 polymer ?
#
loop_
_entity_poly.entity_id
_entity_poly.type
_entity_poly.pdbx_seq_one_letter_code
_entity_poly.pdbx_strand_id
1 'polypeptide(L)'
;MLVCPSSDGINAYLDEPNWTDDTIDKIKRYTDRPIKLRHKPRGRGTSGPSEAKIPLSEDLKDAWCVVTSCSIAAVEAMCEGIPVFCHDKSFATDVAGTELSDIENPYYGGPEPWLYSLAYQQFTPDELANGTAVEILMDKGLL
;
A
#
# COMPACT_ATOMS: atom_id res chain seq x y z
N MET A 1 6.24 5.14 -12.87
CA MET A 1 5.31 4.56 -11.88
C MET A 1 6.03 3.54 -11.03
N LEU A 2 5.61 3.37 -9.79
CA LEU A 2 6.19 2.40 -8.87
C LEU A 2 5.17 1.30 -8.57
N VAL A 3 5.48 0.06 -8.91
CA VAL A 3 4.65 -1.11 -8.59
C VAL A 3 5.23 -1.79 -7.35
N CYS A 4 4.44 -1.84 -6.28
CA CYS A 4 4.81 -2.38 -4.97
C CYS A 4 3.91 -3.58 -4.62
N PRO A 5 4.24 -4.80 -5.05
CA PRO A 5 3.46 -5.98 -4.75
C PRO A 5 3.41 -6.25 -3.25
N SER A 6 2.29 -6.79 -2.79
CA SER A 6 2.20 -7.40 -1.48
C SER A 6 2.96 -8.73 -1.44
N SER A 7 2.99 -9.39 -0.29
CA SER A 7 3.56 -10.74 -0.21
C SER A 7 2.70 -11.75 -0.99
N ASP A 8 3.34 -12.83 -1.45
CA ASP A 8 2.65 -13.91 -2.15
C ASP A 8 1.45 -14.46 -1.36
N GLY A 9 1.57 -14.51 -0.02
CA GLY A 9 0.47 -14.93 0.86
C GLY A 9 -0.72 -13.97 0.84
N ILE A 10 -0.49 -12.66 0.75
CA ILE A 10 -1.57 -11.67 0.63
C ILE A 10 -2.21 -11.75 -0.76
N ASN A 11 -1.41 -11.86 -1.82
CA ASN A 11 -1.94 -11.98 -3.18
C ASN A 11 -2.76 -13.28 -3.34
N ALA A 12 -2.30 -14.40 -2.75
CA ALA A 12 -3.07 -15.65 -2.72
C ALA A 12 -4.38 -15.51 -1.92
N TYR A 13 -4.37 -14.79 -0.80
CA TYR A 13 -5.58 -14.50 -0.01
C TYR A 13 -6.60 -13.66 -0.79
N LEU A 14 -6.11 -12.78 -1.69
CA LEU A 14 -6.96 -11.98 -2.58
C LEU A 14 -7.43 -12.75 -3.82
N ASP A 15 -7.09 -14.04 -3.95
CA ASP A 15 -7.33 -14.87 -5.14
C ASP A 15 -6.59 -14.41 -6.40
N GLU A 16 -5.49 -13.65 -6.23
CA GLU A 16 -4.68 -13.11 -7.31
C GLU A 16 -3.18 -13.50 -7.17
N PRO A 17 -2.83 -14.78 -7.25
CA PRO A 17 -1.45 -15.24 -7.03
C PRO A 17 -0.45 -14.64 -8.03
N ASN A 18 -0.89 -14.28 -9.24
CA ASN A 18 -0.07 -13.67 -10.29
C ASN A 18 -0.24 -12.14 -10.37
N TRP A 19 -0.75 -11.51 -9.31
CA TRP A 19 -1.11 -10.09 -9.28
C TRP A 19 -0.05 -9.17 -9.91
N THR A 20 1.23 -9.43 -9.66
CA THR A 20 2.32 -8.57 -10.14
C THR A 20 2.40 -8.54 -11.66
N ASP A 21 2.43 -9.71 -12.30
CA ASP A 21 2.56 -9.82 -13.75
C ASP A 21 1.30 -9.34 -14.45
N ASP A 22 0.13 -9.75 -13.95
CA ASP A 22 -1.17 -9.36 -14.49
C ASP A 22 -1.38 -7.84 -14.39
N THR A 23 -0.96 -7.23 -13.28
CA THR A 23 -1.03 -5.78 -13.06
C THR A 23 -0.10 -5.03 -14.00
N ILE A 24 1.15 -5.46 -14.16
CA ILE A 24 2.10 -4.84 -15.09
C ILE A 24 1.57 -4.91 -16.51
N ASP A 25 1.03 -6.04 -16.93
CA ASP A 25 0.46 -6.19 -18.28
C ASP A 25 -0.80 -5.35 -18.46
N LYS A 26 -1.61 -5.20 -17.41
CA LYS A 26 -2.78 -4.31 -17.43
C LYS A 26 -2.37 -2.84 -17.53
N ILE A 27 -1.37 -2.40 -16.75
CA ILE A 27 -0.83 -1.02 -16.81
C ILE A 27 -0.36 -0.67 -18.22
N LYS A 28 0.41 -1.54 -18.87
CA LYS A 28 0.94 -1.32 -20.24
C LYS A 28 -0.12 -1.12 -21.32
N ARG A 29 -1.39 -1.45 -21.04
CA ARG A 29 -2.51 -1.18 -21.97
C ARG A 29 -3.00 0.25 -21.93
N TYR A 30 -2.68 0.97 -20.84
CA TYR A 30 -3.20 2.31 -20.59
C TYR A 30 -2.15 3.41 -20.60
N THR A 31 -0.85 3.04 -20.51
CA THR A 31 0.24 4.01 -20.47
C THR A 31 1.57 3.44 -20.94
N ASP A 32 2.39 4.32 -21.53
CA ASP A 32 3.79 4.04 -21.92
C ASP A 32 4.79 4.50 -20.84
N ARG A 33 4.34 4.97 -19.69
CA ARG A 33 5.23 5.42 -18.62
C ARG A 33 6.11 4.28 -18.10
N PRO A 34 7.38 4.55 -17.79
CA PRO A 34 8.27 3.52 -17.26
C PRO A 34 7.75 2.95 -15.93
N ILE A 35 7.79 1.63 -15.81
CA ILE A 35 7.40 0.90 -14.62
C ILE A 35 8.65 0.48 -13.86
N LYS A 36 8.70 0.82 -12.57
CA LYS A 36 9.69 0.32 -11.61
C LYS A 36 9.00 -0.65 -10.67
N LEU A 37 9.48 -1.89 -10.64
CA LEU A 37 9.01 -2.91 -9.70
C LEU A 37 9.84 -2.83 -8.42
N ARG A 38 9.16 -2.78 -7.27
CA ARG A 38 9.80 -2.75 -5.96
C ARG A 38 9.22 -3.82 -5.05
N HIS A 39 9.97 -4.86 -4.78
CA HIS A 39 9.63 -5.83 -3.76
C HIS A 39 10.01 -5.32 -2.36
N LYS A 40 9.18 -5.66 -1.37
CA LYS A 40 9.44 -5.36 0.04
C LYS A 40 10.77 -6.00 0.47
N PRO A 41 11.64 -5.25 1.19
CA PRO A 41 12.83 -5.85 1.79
C PRO A 41 12.45 -7.01 2.68
N ARG A 42 13.07 -8.17 2.48
CA ARG A 42 12.83 -9.34 3.33
C ARG A 42 13.71 -9.27 4.57
N GLY A 43 13.16 -9.65 5.71
CA GLY A 43 13.90 -9.79 6.95
C GLY A 43 14.95 -10.91 6.87
N ARG A 44 15.95 -10.92 7.78
CA ARG A 44 16.92 -12.00 7.88
C ARG A 44 16.22 -13.36 8.01
N GLY A 45 16.61 -14.33 7.19
CA GLY A 45 16.11 -15.70 7.24
C GLY A 45 14.96 -16.05 6.29
N THR A 46 14.48 -15.13 5.45
CA THR A 46 13.51 -15.41 4.41
C THR A 46 14.18 -15.67 3.07
N SER A 47 13.75 -16.74 2.36
CA SER A 47 14.25 -17.07 1.01
C SER A 47 13.57 -16.20 -0.04
N GLY A 48 14.31 -15.80 -1.08
CA GLY A 48 13.87 -15.02 -2.24
C GLY A 48 14.62 -13.71 -2.43
N PRO A 49 14.44 -13.00 -3.55
CA PRO A 49 15.19 -11.79 -3.83
C PRO A 49 14.88 -10.71 -2.79
N SER A 50 15.93 -10.18 -2.17
CA SER A 50 15.89 -9.01 -1.32
C SER A 50 16.41 -7.84 -2.14
N GLU A 51 15.53 -6.99 -2.64
CA GLU A 51 15.93 -6.08 -3.71
C GLU A 51 15.90 -4.61 -3.35
N ALA A 52 15.10 -4.21 -2.37
CA ALA A 52 15.07 -2.81 -1.98
C ALA A 52 16.27 -2.49 -1.06
N LYS A 53 17.37 -2.04 -1.65
CA LYS A 53 18.56 -1.58 -0.92
C LYS A 53 18.42 -0.15 -0.41
N ILE A 54 17.45 0.59 -0.90
CA ILE A 54 17.19 1.99 -0.56
C ILE A 54 15.83 2.13 0.12
N PRO A 55 15.61 3.15 0.95
CA PRO A 55 14.30 3.46 1.54
C PRO A 55 13.22 3.66 0.46
N LEU A 56 11.95 3.37 0.79
CA LEU A 56 10.84 3.59 -0.13
C LEU A 56 10.71 5.08 -0.50
N SER A 57 10.95 5.97 0.44
CA SER A 57 10.93 7.43 0.23
C SER A 57 11.84 7.90 -0.91
N GLU A 58 12.96 7.22 -1.17
CA GLU A 58 13.81 7.57 -2.33
C GLU A 58 13.16 7.17 -3.67
N ASP A 59 12.47 6.02 -3.71
CA ASP A 59 11.76 5.57 -4.91
C ASP A 59 10.48 6.37 -5.17
N LEU A 60 9.91 6.98 -4.14
CA LEU A 60 8.71 7.80 -4.25
C LEU A 60 8.99 9.18 -4.88
N LYS A 61 10.18 9.76 -4.71
CA LYS A 61 10.52 11.13 -5.16
C LYS A 61 10.15 11.42 -6.62
N ASP A 62 10.32 10.43 -7.50
CA ASP A 62 10.05 10.57 -8.93
C ASP A 62 8.84 9.71 -9.39
N ALA A 63 8.05 9.21 -8.44
CA ALA A 63 6.94 8.35 -8.77
C ALA A 63 5.73 9.16 -9.27
N TRP A 64 5.22 8.85 -10.46
CA TRP A 64 3.95 9.37 -10.97
C TRP A 64 2.76 8.91 -10.14
N CYS A 65 2.74 7.64 -9.80
CA CYS A 65 1.80 7.01 -8.89
C CYS A 65 2.41 5.72 -8.33
N VAL A 66 1.82 5.20 -7.27
CA VAL A 66 2.11 3.88 -6.71
C VAL A 66 0.96 2.94 -7.03
N VAL A 67 1.29 1.73 -7.49
CA VAL A 67 0.32 0.66 -7.72
C VAL A 67 0.66 -0.51 -6.79
N THR A 68 -0.30 -0.93 -5.97
CA THR A 68 -0.11 -2.01 -4.99
C THR A 68 -1.37 -2.84 -4.81
N SER A 69 -1.27 -4.10 -4.41
CA SER A 69 -2.46 -4.87 -4.06
C SER A 69 -3.01 -4.45 -2.68
N CYS A 70 -2.29 -4.74 -1.62
CA CYS A 70 -2.69 -4.40 -0.25
C CYS A 70 -1.43 -4.22 0.62
N SER A 71 -0.64 -3.17 0.36
CA SER A 71 0.63 -2.92 1.03
C SER A 71 0.63 -1.59 1.76
N ILE A 72 1.37 -1.52 2.88
CA ILE A 72 1.63 -0.27 3.61
C ILE A 72 2.31 0.80 2.73
N ALA A 73 2.90 0.41 1.61
CA ALA A 73 3.44 1.37 0.62
C ALA A 73 2.38 2.37 0.13
N ALA A 74 1.08 2.02 0.19
CA ALA A 74 -0.01 2.94 -0.08
C ALA A 74 -0.01 4.11 0.91
N VAL A 75 0.14 3.83 2.21
CA VAL A 75 0.17 4.87 3.26
C VAL A 75 1.39 5.77 3.08
N GLU A 76 2.57 5.16 2.89
CA GLU A 76 3.80 5.92 2.71
C GLU A 76 3.73 6.83 1.47
N ALA A 77 3.18 6.34 0.35
CA ALA A 77 2.98 7.14 -0.85
C ALA A 77 2.02 8.32 -0.63
N MET A 78 0.91 8.07 0.06
CA MET A 78 -0.08 9.13 0.37
C MET A 78 0.49 10.19 1.31
N CYS A 79 1.34 9.80 2.27
CA CYS A 79 2.04 10.76 3.13
C CYS A 79 2.99 11.68 2.34
N GLU A 80 3.55 11.18 1.23
CA GLU A 80 4.41 11.96 0.33
C GLU A 80 3.62 12.69 -0.78
N GLY A 81 2.30 12.66 -0.73
CA GLY A 81 1.45 13.33 -1.72
C GLY A 81 1.38 12.63 -3.07
N ILE A 82 1.64 11.33 -3.13
CA ILE A 82 1.66 10.56 -4.37
C ILE A 82 0.37 9.75 -4.51
N PRO A 83 -0.32 9.84 -5.67
CA PRO A 83 -1.52 9.07 -5.93
C PRO A 83 -1.26 7.56 -5.87
N VAL A 84 -2.26 6.81 -5.41
CA VAL A 84 -2.18 5.36 -5.27
C VAL A 84 -3.30 4.68 -6.03
N PHE A 85 -2.97 3.54 -6.66
CA PHE A 85 -3.91 2.55 -7.15
C PHE A 85 -3.76 1.28 -6.33
N CYS A 86 -4.88 0.73 -5.89
CA CYS A 86 -4.87 -0.49 -5.08
C CYS A 86 -5.96 -1.48 -5.52
N HIS A 87 -5.85 -2.71 -5.01
CA HIS A 87 -6.90 -3.71 -5.17
C HIS A 87 -8.18 -3.26 -4.47
N ASP A 88 -9.37 -3.63 -4.98
CA ASP A 88 -10.69 -3.26 -4.46
C ASP A 88 -10.95 -3.74 -3.01
N LYS A 89 -10.24 -4.77 -2.56
CA LYS A 89 -10.26 -5.28 -1.17
C LYS A 89 -9.16 -4.67 -0.29
N SER A 90 -8.45 -3.65 -0.78
CA SER A 90 -7.41 -2.98 0.01
C SER A 90 -8.02 -2.08 1.09
N PHE A 91 -7.32 -1.93 2.20
CA PHE A 91 -7.70 -0.98 3.26
C PHE A 91 -7.62 0.49 2.81
N ALA A 92 -7.01 0.78 1.66
CA ALA A 92 -6.81 2.14 1.12
C ALA A 92 -7.84 2.53 0.05
N THR A 93 -8.84 1.69 -0.25
CA THR A 93 -9.82 1.93 -1.32
C THR A 93 -10.59 3.25 -1.21
N ASP A 94 -10.83 3.72 0.02
CA ASP A 94 -11.57 4.97 0.25
C ASP A 94 -10.83 6.22 -0.28
N VAL A 95 -9.52 6.13 -0.47
CA VAL A 95 -8.65 7.27 -0.82
C VAL A 95 -7.72 6.98 -2.00
N ALA A 96 -7.79 5.80 -2.58
CA ALA A 96 -7.00 5.35 -3.72
C ALA A 96 -7.88 5.06 -4.95
N GLY A 97 -7.28 5.08 -6.14
CA GLY A 97 -7.93 4.55 -7.34
C GLY A 97 -7.93 3.01 -7.33
N THR A 98 -8.96 2.41 -7.92
CA THR A 98 -9.03 0.95 -8.15
C THR A 98 -8.96 0.60 -9.64
N GLU A 99 -9.26 1.55 -10.51
CA GLU A 99 -9.32 1.36 -11.96
C GLU A 99 -8.03 1.85 -12.63
N LEU A 100 -7.21 0.92 -13.13
CA LEU A 100 -5.95 1.24 -13.82
C LEU A 100 -6.16 1.97 -15.17
N SER A 101 -7.38 2.01 -15.71
CA SER A 101 -7.71 2.84 -16.88
C SER A 101 -7.48 4.32 -16.63
N ASP A 102 -7.54 4.75 -15.38
CA ASP A 102 -7.40 6.15 -14.98
C ASP A 102 -5.95 6.54 -14.63
N ILE A 103 -4.98 5.66 -14.93
CA ILE A 103 -3.60 5.80 -14.49
C ILE A 103 -2.89 7.07 -15.03
N GLU A 104 -3.36 7.62 -16.14
CA GLU A 104 -2.87 8.90 -16.68
C GLU A 104 -3.47 10.13 -15.99
N ASN A 105 -4.61 9.95 -15.29
CA ASN A 105 -5.27 10.99 -14.50
C ASN A 105 -5.57 10.47 -13.09
N PRO A 106 -4.52 10.13 -12.32
CA PRO A 106 -4.70 9.49 -11.04
C PRO A 106 -5.44 10.39 -10.05
N TYR A 107 -6.42 9.80 -9.36
CA TYR A 107 -7.15 10.50 -8.32
C TYR A 107 -6.23 10.75 -7.11
N TYR A 108 -6.25 11.98 -6.60
CA TYR A 108 -5.63 12.36 -5.35
C TYR A 108 -6.61 13.18 -4.53
N GLY A 109 -7.39 12.52 -3.72
CA GLY A 109 -8.56 13.08 -3.03
C GLY A 109 -8.30 13.67 -1.65
N GLY A 110 -7.08 14.13 -1.33
CA GLY A 110 -6.77 14.66 -0.01
C GLY A 110 -6.89 13.58 1.08
N PRO A 111 -5.94 12.66 1.18
CA PRO A 111 -6.03 11.51 2.09
C PRO A 111 -5.86 11.86 3.57
N GLU A 112 -5.63 13.13 3.93
CA GLU A 112 -5.29 13.56 5.28
C GLU A 112 -6.30 13.10 6.35
N PRO A 113 -7.64 13.22 6.17
CA PRO A 113 -8.58 12.75 7.18
C PRO A 113 -8.49 11.23 7.41
N TRP A 114 -8.24 10.47 6.35
CA TRP A 114 -8.05 9.02 6.42
C TRP A 114 -6.72 8.67 7.09
N LEU A 115 -5.62 9.37 6.74
CA LEU A 115 -4.31 9.21 7.38
C LEU A 115 -4.37 9.52 8.87
N TYR A 116 -5.07 10.58 9.28
CA TYR A 116 -5.29 10.89 10.70
C TYR A 116 -6.10 9.79 11.38
N SER A 117 -7.19 9.33 10.77
CA SER A 117 -7.97 8.22 11.31
C SER A 117 -7.12 6.97 11.50
N LEU A 118 -6.31 6.63 10.52
CA LEU A 118 -5.38 5.49 10.60
C LEU A 118 -4.37 5.65 11.72
N ALA A 119 -3.76 6.84 11.88
CA ALA A 119 -2.80 7.13 12.94
C ALA A 119 -3.42 7.01 14.34
N TYR A 120 -4.66 7.50 14.53
CA TYR A 120 -5.37 7.45 15.81
C TYR A 120 -5.98 6.08 16.13
N GLN A 121 -5.96 5.13 15.21
CA GLN A 121 -6.47 3.76 15.41
C GLN A 121 -5.34 2.74 15.58
N GLN A 122 -4.10 3.18 15.63
CA GLN A 122 -2.95 2.31 15.88
C GLN A 122 -2.58 2.35 17.37
N PHE A 123 -2.19 1.20 17.87
CA PHE A 123 -1.71 1.05 19.24
C PHE A 123 -0.25 0.62 19.25
N THR A 124 0.51 1.17 20.16
CA THR A 124 1.89 0.76 20.41
C THR A 124 1.91 -0.62 21.10
N PRO A 125 3.03 -1.35 21.01
CA PRO A 125 3.20 -2.59 21.77
C PRO A 125 2.97 -2.43 23.28
N ASP A 126 3.37 -1.29 23.86
CA ASP A 126 3.17 -0.99 25.28
C ASP A 126 1.68 -0.79 25.63
N GLU A 127 0.91 -0.09 24.78
CA GLU A 127 -0.53 0.08 24.96
C GLU A 127 -1.29 -1.23 24.80
N LEU A 128 -0.83 -2.13 23.95
CA LEU A 128 -1.38 -3.48 23.85
C LEU A 128 -1.04 -4.32 25.09
N ALA A 129 0.20 -4.25 25.56
CA ALA A 129 0.67 -5.04 26.71
C ALA A 129 0.07 -4.61 28.03
N ASN A 130 -0.16 -3.31 28.26
CA ASN A 130 -0.69 -2.76 29.51
C ASN A 130 -2.22 -2.66 29.57
N GLY A 131 -2.93 -3.02 28.49
CA GLY A 131 -4.39 -3.02 28.42
C GLY A 131 -5.03 -1.70 27.97
N THR A 132 -4.28 -0.64 27.79
CA THR A 132 -4.78 0.68 27.34
C THR A 132 -5.56 0.57 26.02
N ALA A 133 -5.05 -0.23 25.08
CA ALA A 133 -5.73 -0.46 23.81
C ALA A 133 -7.14 -1.07 24.01
N VAL A 134 -7.27 -2.02 24.92
CA VAL A 134 -8.55 -2.66 25.23
C VAL A 134 -9.53 -1.65 25.85
N GLU A 135 -9.09 -0.85 26.82
CA GLU A 135 -9.90 0.21 27.44
C GLU A 135 -10.43 1.20 26.41
N ILE A 136 -9.55 1.69 25.50
CA ILE A 136 -9.93 2.63 24.45
C ILE A 136 -10.96 2.00 23.49
N LEU A 137 -10.79 0.74 23.11
CA LEU A 137 -11.72 0.05 22.21
C LEU A 137 -13.08 -0.19 22.88
N MET A 138 -13.11 -0.53 24.18
CA MET A 138 -14.34 -0.66 24.95
C MET A 138 -15.08 0.66 25.08
N ASP A 139 -14.39 1.75 25.40
CA ASP A 139 -14.97 3.09 25.48
C ASP A 139 -15.59 3.57 24.16
N LYS A 140 -15.04 3.11 23.03
CA LYS A 140 -15.56 3.37 21.69
C LYS A 140 -16.66 2.40 21.25
N GLY A 141 -17.01 1.40 22.07
CA GLY A 141 -17.98 0.37 21.73
C GLY A 141 -17.56 -0.55 20.58
N LEU A 142 -16.25 -0.77 20.42
CA LEU A 142 -15.66 -1.63 19.40
C LEU A 142 -15.28 -3.02 19.92
N LEU A 143 -15.38 -3.22 21.23
CA LEU A 143 -15.26 -4.51 21.95
C LEU A 143 -16.42 -4.70 22.90
#